data_ff7fb4e0b5318d95c285be7e7aadff81
#
_entry.id   ff7fb4e0b5318d95c285be7e7aadff81
#
_cell.length_a   1.000
_cell.length_b   1.000
_cell.length_c   1.000
_cell.angle_alpha   90.00
_cell.angle_beta   90.00
_cell.angle_gamma   90.00
#
_symmetry.space_group_name_H-M   'P 1'
#
loop_
_entity.id
_entity.type
_entity.pdbx_description
1 polymer ?
#
loop_
_entity_poly.entity_id
_entity_poly.type
_entity_poly.pdbx_seq_one_letter_code
_entity_poly.pdbx_strand_id
1 'polypeptide(L)'
;GNIRAGQIIAVFPAAADYYEFRFGFGTGFIDKDHLEKVQGKQRVEDSLGDLNKPLSNQNLITWKDTPVYYAPNSGSAPFGTLSGNLRYPILNKLKDRLNQTWYQIRIGNRLAWISSLDAQEDNGIPVLTYHHILRDEENTRFRHTSTTTSVRAFSNQMTWLRDQGYTTLTMYQLEGYVRNKMNLPAKAVVITFDDGLKSVSRYAYPVLKEYGFNATAFIISSRIK
;
A
#
# COMPACT_ATOMS: atom_id res chain seq x y z
N GLY A 1 -6.31 1.57 13.11
CA GLY A 1 -5.13 2.35 13.45
C GLY A 1 -5.54 3.66 14.10
N ASN A 2 -4.69 4.24 14.90
CA ASN A 2 -4.98 5.52 15.56
C ASN A 2 -4.37 6.66 14.74
N ILE A 3 -5.16 7.72 14.51
CA ILE A 3 -4.67 8.98 13.98
C ILE A 3 -4.02 9.73 15.15
N ARG A 4 -2.78 10.21 14.95
CA ARG A 4 -2.04 10.97 15.96
C ARG A 4 -2.25 12.47 15.76
N ALA A 5 -2.13 13.25 16.83
CA ALA A 5 -2.13 14.70 16.73
C ALA A 5 -1.03 15.20 15.77
N GLY A 6 -1.35 16.21 14.97
CA GLY A 6 -0.44 16.78 13.98
C GLY A 6 -0.40 16.05 12.61
N GLN A 7 -1.08 14.92 12.46
CA GLN A 7 -1.21 14.27 11.16
C GLN A 7 -2.21 14.99 10.26
N ILE A 8 -1.90 15.06 8.97
CA ILE A 8 -2.80 15.61 7.96
C ILE A 8 -3.56 14.46 7.30
N ILE A 9 -4.88 14.59 7.28
CA ILE A 9 -5.78 13.66 6.61
C ILE A 9 -6.74 14.41 5.71
N ALA A 10 -7.11 13.79 4.59
CA ALA A 10 -8.21 14.28 3.76
C ALA A 10 -9.54 13.79 4.36
N VAL A 11 -10.45 14.71 4.61
CA VAL A 11 -11.76 14.41 5.18
C VAL A 11 -12.87 14.90 4.27
N PHE A 12 -13.99 14.19 4.30
CA PHE A 12 -15.21 14.49 3.52
C PHE A 12 -16.36 14.68 4.51
N PRO A 13 -17.28 15.62 4.26
CA PRO A 13 -18.46 15.77 5.10
C PRO A 13 -19.26 14.46 5.13
N ALA A 14 -19.62 13.98 6.32
CA ALA A 14 -20.42 12.77 6.50
C ALA A 14 -21.76 13.05 7.18
N ALA A 15 -21.74 13.46 8.46
CA ALA A 15 -22.91 13.81 9.25
C ALA A 15 -22.67 15.17 9.93
N ALA A 16 -23.67 15.65 10.68
CA ALA A 16 -23.61 16.98 11.30
C ALA A 16 -22.32 17.24 12.07
N ASP A 17 -21.87 16.25 12.84
CA ASP A 17 -20.74 16.39 13.75
C ASP A 17 -19.50 15.57 13.36
N TYR A 18 -19.55 14.86 12.22
CA TYR A 18 -18.48 13.97 11.80
C TYR A 18 -18.00 14.25 10.39
N TYR A 19 -16.70 13.99 10.18
CA TYR A 19 -16.10 13.85 8.86
C TYR A 19 -15.75 12.39 8.61
N GLU A 20 -15.97 11.93 7.37
CA GLU A 20 -15.45 10.67 6.85
C GLU A 20 -14.00 10.86 6.40
N PHE A 21 -13.14 9.89 6.67
CA PHE A 21 -11.82 9.80 6.05
C PHE A 21 -11.57 8.38 5.57
N ARG A 22 -10.74 8.26 4.54
CA ARG A 22 -10.36 6.97 3.99
C ARG A 22 -8.96 6.61 4.43
N PHE A 23 -8.82 5.41 4.97
CA PHE A 23 -7.56 4.92 5.50
C PHE A 23 -7.36 3.46 5.05
N GLY A 24 -6.37 3.22 4.17
CA GLY A 24 -6.18 1.91 3.57
C GLY A 24 -7.45 1.43 2.85
N PHE A 25 -8.02 0.34 3.30
CA PHE A 25 -9.25 -0.25 2.73
C PHE A 25 -10.52 0.18 3.46
N GLY A 26 -10.40 0.89 4.56
CA GLY A 26 -11.50 1.24 5.43
C GLY A 26 -11.92 2.69 5.31
N THR A 27 -13.16 2.92 5.72
CA THR A 27 -13.69 4.24 6.01
C THR A 27 -13.72 4.41 7.52
N GLY A 28 -13.18 5.52 8.00
CA GLY A 28 -13.27 5.93 9.40
C GLY A 28 -14.06 7.22 9.51
N PHE A 29 -14.54 7.50 10.72
CA PHE A 29 -15.22 8.75 11.05
C PHE A 29 -14.44 9.45 12.16
N ILE A 30 -14.34 10.76 12.08
CA ILE A 30 -13.68 11.58 13.07
C ILE A 30 -14.58 12.78 13.42
N ASP A 31 -14.69 13.05 14.69
CA ASP A 31 -15.43 14.19 15.20
C ASP A 31 -14.77 15.49 14.73
N LYS A 32 -15.60 16.47 14.33
CA LYS A 32 -15.15 17.78 13.85
C LYS A 32 -14.32 18.53 14.88
N ASP A 33 -14.62 18.36 16.15
CA ASP A 33 -13.94 19.04 17.26
C ASP A 33 -12.49 18.56 17.45
N HIS A 34 -12.15 17.40 16.90
CA HIS A 34 -10.79 16.86 16.91
C HIS A 34 -9.97 17.25 15.67
N LEU A 35 -10.51 18.08 14.79
CA LEU A 35 -9.86 18.47 13.55
C LEU A 35 -9.63 19.98 13.49
N GLU A 36 -8.42 20.35 13.13
CA GLU A 36 -8.08 21.71 12.76
C GLU A 36 -7.91 21.80 11.23
N LYS A 37 -8.54 22.80 10.62
CA LYS A 37 -8.39 23.05 9.20
C LYS A 37 -6.98 23.57 8.94
N VAL A 38 -6.20 22.83 8.12
CA VAL A 38 -4.88 23.30 7.71
C VAL A 38 -5.03 24.62 6.95
N GLN A 39 -4.52 25.71 7.54
CA GLN A 39 -4.54 27.02 6.93
C GLN A 39 -3.35 27.14 5.95
N GLY A 40 -3.59 27.72 4.79
CA GLY A 40 -2.55 27.99 3.80
C GLY A 40 -3.12 28.58 2.53
N LYS A 41 -2.34 29.45 1.90
CA LYS A 41 -2.77 30.26 0.75
C LYS A 41 -2.85 29.51 -0.59
N GLN A 42 -2.52 28.24 -0.66
CA GLN A 42 -2.66 27.49 -1.92
C GLN A 42 -4.13 27.08 -2.12
N ARG A 43 -4.91 27.99 -2.68
CA ARG A 43 -6.03 27.55 -3.52
C ARG A 43 -5.40 26.89 -4.75
N VAL A 44 -5.75 25.65 -4.95
CA VAL A 44 -5.55 24.99 -6.25
C VAL A 44 -6.54 25.69 -7.18
N GLU A 45 -6.08 26.68 -7.93
CA GLU A 45 -6.92 27.36 -8.90
C GLU A 45 -7.35 26.41 -10.01
N ASP A 46 -8.49 26.67 -10.63
CA ASP A 46 -9.13 25.86 -11.67
C ASP A 46 -8.30 25.60 -12.94
N SER A 47 -7.12 26.24 -13.07
CA SER A 47 -6.12 25.96 -14.12
C SER A 47 -5.41 24.60 -13.99
N LEU A 48 -5.72 23.80 -12.96
CA LEU A 48 -5.12 22.51 -12.66
C LEU A 48 -5.75 21.32 -13.39
N GLY A 49 -6.55 21.54 -14.42
CA GLY A 49 -7.13 20.47 -15.22
C GLY A 49 -6.13 19.38 -15.64
N ASP A 50 -4.91 19.77 -15.99
CA ASP A 50 -3.85 18.85 -16.43
C ASP A 50 -3.00 18.29 -15.28
N LEU A 51 -2.86 19.01 -14.15
CA LEU A 51 -2.15 18.52 -12.96
C LEU A 51 -2.92 17.48 -12.14
N ASN A 52 -4.16 17.22 -12.50
CA ASN A 52 -4.97 16.14 -11.91
C ASN A 52 -4.63 14.75 -12.45
N LYS A 53 -3.91 14.68 -13.55
CA LYS A 53 -3.50 13.41 -14.14
C LYS A 53 -2.17 12.99 -13.50
N PRO A 54 -2.13 11.86 -12.78
CA PRO A 54 -0.88 11.33 -12.25
C PRO A 54 0.14 11.18 -13.39
N LEU A 55 1.40 11.46 -13.11
CA LEU A 55 2.47 11.04 -14.00
C LEU A 55 2.36 9.52 -14.17
N SER A 56 1.89 9.10 -15.34
CA SER A 56 1.73 7.71 -15.79
C SER A 56 1.99 6.63 -14.71
N ASN A 57 0.97 6.27 -13.93
CA ASN A 57 0.97 5.16 -12.96
C ASN A 57 2.11 5.14 -11.92
N GLN A 58 2.83 6.24 -11.73
CA GLN A 58 3.86 6.32 -10.70
C GLN A 58 3.26 6.73 -9.36
N ASN A 59 3.55 5.94 -8.35
CA ASN A 59 3.17 6.24 -6.98
C ASN A 59 4.42 6.49 -6.13
N LEU A 60 4.20 7.19 -5.03
CA LEU A 60 5.14 7.42 -3.96
C LEU A 60 4.75 6.58 -2.76
N ILE A 61 5.73 6.04 -2.05
CA ILE A 61 5.52 5.32 -0.81
C ILE A 61 6.12 6.11 0.35
N THR A 62 5.32 6.30 1.40
CA THR A 62 5.78 6.80 2.70
C THR A 62 5.96 5.61 3.65
N TRP A 63 7.18 5.30 4.08
CA TRP A 63 7.46 4.19 5.01
C TRP A 63 7.28 4.56 6.47
N LYS A 64 7.46 5.83 6.79
CA LYS A 64 7.36 6.44 8.12
C LYS A 64 6.52 7.70 8.03
N ASP A 65 6.21 8.29 9.16
CA ASP A 65 5.60 9.61 9.23
C ASP A 65 6.48 10.59 8.47
N THR A 66 5.88 11.27 7.49
CA THR A 66 6.58 12.00 6.42
C THR A 66 6.15 13.46 6.40
N PRO A 67 7.08 14.41 6.55
CA PRO A 67 6.77 15.83 6.49
C PRO A 67 6.33 16.25 5.08
N VAL A 68 5.40 17.20 5.02
CA VAL A 68 4.89 17.78 3.76
C VAL A 68 5.06 19.29 3.74
N TYR A 69 5.36 19.81 2.54
CA TYR A 69 5.76 21.19 2.32
C TYR A 69 4.88 21.87 1.27
N TYR A 70 4.72 23.18 1.37
CA TYR A 70 4.02 23.97 0.35
C TYR A 70 4.84 24.13 -0.93
N ALA A 71 6.15 24.11 -0.83
CA ALA A 71 7.08 24.27 -1.95
C ALA A 71 8.21 23.23 -1.84
N PRO A 72 8.85 22.87 -2.96
CA PRO A 72 9.97 21.94 -3.00
C PRO A 72 11.27 22.64 -2.52
N ASN A 73 11.34 22.90 -1.24
CA ASN A 73 12.42 23.63 -0.60
C ASN A 73 12.69 23.07 0.80
N SER A 74 13.88 22.52 0.98
CA SER A 74 14.35 21.97 2.27
C SER A 74 14.57 23.02 3.36
N GLY A 75 14.64 24.30 3.01
CA GLY A 75 14.79 25.42 3.95
C GLY A 75 13.46 25.89 4.54
N SER A 76 12.31 25.40 4.06
CA SER A 76 10.99 25.78 4.60
C SER A 76 10.54 24.83 5.71
N ALA A 77 9.74 25.32 6.64
CA ALA A 77 9.10 24.46 7.63
C ALA A 77 8.00 23.61 6.96
N PRO A 78 7.83 22.35 7.35
CA PRO A 78 6.70 21.55 6.91
C PRO A 78 5.40 22.14 7.44
N PHE A 79 4.32 22.04 6.66
CA PHE A 79 2.99 22.46 7.12
C PHE A 79 2.20 21.32 7.75
N GLY A 80 2.74 20.11 7.77
CA GLY A 80 2.14 18.95 8.41
C GLY A 80 2.90 17.68 8.14
N THR A 81 2.34 16.57 8.61
CA THR A 81 2.93 15.24 8.52
C THR A 81 1.91 14.24 8.01
N LEU A 82 2.29 13.43 7.04
CA LEU A 82 1.52 12.27 6.58
C LEU A 82 1.87 11.04 7.40
N SER A 83 0.91 10.15 7.57
CA SER A 83 1.17 8.83 8.15
C SER A 83 2.08 8.01 7.26
N GLY A 84 2.93 7.20 7.86
CA GLY A 84 3.69 6.19 7.16
C GLY A 84 2.82 5.05 6.62
N ASN A 85 3.44 4.20 5.82
CA ASN A 85 2.83 3.01 5.20
C ASN A 85 1.65 3.31 4.25
N LEU A 86 1.76 4.40 3.48
CA LEU A 86 0.75 4.81 2.50
C LEU A 86 1.35 5.01 1.11
N ARG A 87 0.48 4.93 0.10
CA ARG A 87 0.79 5.22 -1.30
C ARG A 87 0.08 6.49 -1.74
N TYR A 88 0.78 7.30 -2.52
CA TYR A 88 0.25 8.52 -3.11
C TYR A 88 0.62 8.60 -4.59
N PRO A 89 -0.33 8.90 -5.51
CA PRO A 89 0.01 9.19 -6.89
C PRO A 89 0.95 10.40 -6.99
N ILE A 90 2.01 10.27 -7.76
CA ILE A 90 2.93 11.37 -8.07
C ILE A 90 2.30 12.23 -9.16
N LEU A 91 2.05 13.49 -8.88
CA LEU A 91 1.51 14.46 -9.83
C LEU A 91 2.61 15.19 -10.59
N ASN A 92 3.73 15.44 -9.91
CA ASN A 92 4.88 16.11 -10.50
C ASN A 92 6.16 15.68 -9.80
N LYS A 93 7.29 15.82 -10.49
CA LYS A 93 8.62 15.52 -9.99
C LYS A 93 9.59 16.60 -10.45
N LEU A 94 10.34 17.17 -9.54
CA LEU A 94 11.35 18.13 -9.88
C LEU A 94 12.58 18.01 -8.96
N LYS A 95 13.67 18.64 -9.37
CA LYS A 95 14.87 18.78 -8.54
C LYS A 95 15.01 20.23 -8.11
N ASP A 96 15.37 20.44 -6.87
CA ASP A 96 15.69 21.75 -6.35
C ASP A 96 17.13 22.17 -6.73
N ARG A 97 17.55 23.35 -6.26
CA ARG A 97 18.89 23.90 -6.54
C ARG A 97 20.03 23.05 -5.94
N LEU A 98 19.74 22.23 -4.96
CA LEU A 98 20.69 21.31 -4.33
C LEU A 98 20.66 19.92 -4.99
N ASN A 99 20.00 19.78 -6.16
CA ASN A 99 19.79 18.52 -6.87
C ASN A 99 18.96 17.50 -6.10
N GLN A 100 18.26 17.92 -5.02
CA GLN A 100 17.34 17.09 -4.25
C GLN A 100 16.05 16.89 -5.04
N THR A 101 15.62 15.64 -5.19
CA THR A 101 14.34 15.31 -5.83
C THR A 101 13.17 15.55 -4.89
N TRP A 102 12.12 16.15 -5.43
CA TRP A 102 10.86 16.42 -4.75
C TRP A 102 9.70 15.87 -5.55
N TYR A 103 8.73 15.31 -4.84
CA TYR A 103 7.52 14.74 -5.42
C TYR A 103 6.32 15.58 -5.00
N GLN A 104 5.49 15.95 -5.98
CA GLN A 104 4.21 16.60 -5.71
C GLN A 104 3.10 15.56 -5.64
N ILE A 105 2.31 15.63 -4.59
CA ILE A 105 1.13 14.80 -4.37
C ILE A 105 -0.09 15.65 -4.08
N ARG A 106 -1.26 15.02 -4.07
CA ARG A 106 -2.50 15.65 -3.64
C ARG A 106 -2.94 15.10 -2.29
N ILE A 107 -3.29 16.02 -1.38
CA ILE A 107 -3.88 15.73 -0.09
C ILE A 107 -5.23 16.46 -0.03
N GLY A 108 -6.33 15.74 -0.24
CA GLY A 108 -7.64 16.38 -0.41
C GLY A 108 -7.62 17.37 -1.58
N ASN A 109 -7.96 18.62 -1.32
CA ASN A 109 -7.94 19.71 -2.32
C ASN A 109 -6.63 20.50 -2.35
N ARG A 110 -5.57 19.99 -1.74
CA ARG A 110 -4.29 20.70 -1.61
C ARG A 110 -3.17 19.93 -2.28
N LEU A 111 -2.28 20.66 -2.92
CA LEU A 111 -1.00 20.14 -3.38
C LEU A 111 0.03 20.23 -2.26
N ALA A 112 0.86 19.22 -2.15
CA ALA A 112 1.94 19.14 -1.18
C ALA A 112 3.19 18.56 -1.85
N TRP A 113 4.35 18.94 -1.33
CA TRP A 113 5.64 18.44 -1.75
C TRP A 113 6.27 17.56 -0.70
N ILE A 114 6.89 16.47 -1.11
CA ILE A 114 7.61 15.51 -0.28
C ILE A 114 9.02 15.35 -0.83
N SER A 115 10.00 15.37 0.05
CA SER A 115 11.40 15.11 -0.31
C SER A 115 11.64 13.62 -0.58
N SER A 116 12.48 13.30 -1.55
CA SER A 116 12.94 11.93 -1.79
C SER A 116 13.82 11.36 -0.67
N LEU A 117 14.16 12.15 0.33
CA LEU A 117 14.81 11.67 1.57
C LEU A 117 13.81 11.01 2.53
N ASP A 118 12.53 11.35 2.42
CA ASP A 118 11.47 10.90 3.33
C ASP A 118 10.50 9.93 2.68
N ALA A 119 10.54 9.78 1.37
CA ALA A 119 9.67 8.90 0.61
C ALA A 119 10.39 8.39 -0.64
N GLN A 120 9.94 7.28 -1.20
CA GLN A 120 10.50 6.70 -2.42
C GLN A 120 9.43 6.36 -3.44
N GLU A 121 9.84 6.23 -4.70
CA GLU A 121 8.97 5.78 -5.77
C GLU A 121 8.56 4.32 -5.55
N ASP A 122 7.29 4.03 -5.82
CA ASP A 122 6.73 2.68 -5.70
C ASP A 122 7.13 1.82 -6.90
N ASN A 123 7.80 0.72 -6.64
CA ASN A 123 8.20 -0.25 -7.65
C ASN A 123 7.08 -1.28 -7.97
N GLY A 124 5.88 -1.07 -7.46
CA GLY A 124 4.73 -1.95 -7.65
C GLY A 124 4.44 -2.85 -6.46
N ILE A 125 3.45 -3.72 -6.63
CA ILE A 125 3.00 -4.67 -5.61
C ILE A 125 3.61 -6.03 -5.94
N PRO A 126 4.45 -6.60 -5.07
CA PRO A 126 5.00 -7.93 -5.29
C PRO A 126 3.91 -8.99 -5.29
N VAL A 127 4.04 -9.96 -6.19
CA VAL A 127 3.19 -11.16 -6.26
C VAL A 127 4.08 -12.36 -5.99
N LEU A 128 3.79 -13.08 -4.91
CA LEU A 128 4.47 -14.31 -4.55
C LEU A 128 3.64 -15.48 -5.06
N THR A 129 4.16 -16.19 -6.05
CA THR A 129 3.47 -17.33 -6.65
C THR A 129 4.08 -18.64 -6.17
N TYR A 130 3.25 -19.50 -5.63
CA TYR A 130 3.58 -20.84 -5.15
C TYR A 130 2.81 -21.91 -5.92
N HIS A 131 3.34 -23.14 -5.92
CA HIS A 131 2.67 -24.32 -6.45
C HIS A 131 2.62 -25.38 -5.35
N HIS A 132 3.60 -26.28 -5.32
CA HIS A 132 3.70 -27.30 -4.28
C HIS A 132 4.26 -26.73 -2.97
N ILE A 133 3.57 -27.02 -1.86
CA ILE A 133 4.12 -26.84 -0.51
C ILE A 133 4.23 -28.23 0.10
N LEU A 134 5.45 -28.76 0.22
CA LEU A 134 5.69 -30.14 0.65
C LEU A 134 6.67 -30.20 1.81
N ARG A 135 6.51 -31.24 2.66
CA ARG A 135 7.54 -31.60 3.63
C ARG A 135 8.74 -32.22 2.89
N ASP A 136 9.94 -32.01 3.42
CA ASP A 136 11.16 -32.52 2.82
C ASP A 136 11.13 -34.05 2.68
N GLU A 137 10.52 -34.75 3.65
CA GLU A 137 10.39 -36.22 3.68
C GLU A 137 9.38 -36.73 2.63
N GLU A 138 8.34 -35.96 2.35
CA GLU A 138 7.32 -36.31 1.34
C GLU A 138 7.71 -35.92 -0.08
N ASN A 139 8.68 -35.02 -0.22
CA ASN A 139 9.11 -34.51 -1.51
C ASN A 139 10.12 -35.45 -2.21
N THR A 140 9.64 -36.58 -2.67
CA THR A 140 10.50 -37.57 -3.38
C THR A 140 10.66 -37.28 -4.87
N ARG A 141 9.65 -36.61 -5.50
CA ARG A 141 9.58 -36.43 -6.97
C ARG A 141 9.95 -35.02 -7.43
N PHE A 142 9.79 -34.01 -6.58
CA PHE A 142 9.88 -32.61 -6.97
C PHE A 142 11.04 -31.84 -6.29
N ARG A 143 12.04 -32.56 -5.78
CA ARG A 143 13.17 -31.98 -5.02
C ARG A 143 13.99 -30.95 -5.80
N HIS A 144 13.97 -31.06 -7.13
CA HIS A 144 14.77 -30.19 -7.99
C HIS A 144 13.92 -29.26 -8.87
N THR A 145 12.62 -29.14 -8.57
CA THR A 145 11.75 -28.24 -9.33
C THR A 145 11.61 -26.89 -8.61
N SER A 146 11.76 -25.82 -9.35
CA SER A 146 11.60 -24.44 -8.85
C SER A 146 10.16 -24.14 -8.38
N THR A 147 9.19 -25.00 -8.72
CA THR A 147 7.78 -24.87 -8.35
C THR A 147 7.44 -25.51 -7.00
N THR A 148 8.43 -26.04 -6.28
CA THR A 148 8.22 -26.66 -4.97
C THR A 148 8.93 -25.89 -3.87
N THR A 149 8.16 -25.49 -2.87
CA THR A 149 8.66 -24.84 -1.65
C THR A 149 8.45 -25.78 -0.46
N SER A 150 9.45 -25.91 0.42
CA SER A 150 9.26 -26.72 1.62
C SER A 150 8.31 -26.03 2.60
N VAL A 151 7.60 -26.83 3.41
CA VAL A 151 6.70 -26.28 4.48
C VAL A 151 7.46 -25.34 5.39
N ARG A 152 8.68 -25.68 5.76
CA ARG A 152 9.56 -24.85 6.59
C ARG A 152 9.89 -23.52 5.93
N ALA A 153 10.28 -23.53 4.65
CA ALA A 153 10.61 -22.32 3.91
C ALA A 153 9.40 -21.42 3.76
N PHE A 154 8.23 -22.00 3.42
CA PHE A 154 6.97 -21.25 3.33
C PHE A 154 6.61 -20.60 4.66
N SER A 155 6.64 -21.35 5.77
CA SER A 155 6.35 -20.81 7.11
C SER A 155 7.30 -19.68 7.49
N ASN A 156 8.59 -19.81 7.21
CA ASN A 156 9.57 -18.76 7.47
C ASN A 156 9.29 -17.49 6.65
N GLN A 157 8.90 -17.63 5.37
CA GLN A 157 8.54 -16.51 4.52
C GLN A 157 7.29 -15.79 5.03
N MET A 158 6.26 -16.52 5.44
CA MET A 158 5.04 -15.94 6.01
C MET A 158 5.31 -15.25 7.36
N THR A 159 6.14 -15.87 8.21
CA THR A 159 6.60 -15.25 9.45
C THR A 159 7.31 -13.93 9.18
N TRP A 160 8.22 -13.93 8.21
CA TRP A 160 8.94 -12.71 7.83
C TRP A 160 7.98 -11.60 7.35
N LEU A 161 7.01 -11.94 6.48
CA LEU A 161 6.01 -10.98 6.02
C LEU A 161 5.21 -10.37 7.18
N ARG A 162 4.78 -11.22 8.14
CA ARG A 162 4.09 -10.76 9.36
C ARG A 162 4.97 -9.80 10.16
N ASP A 163 6.20 -10.20 10.45
CA ASP A 163 7.13 -9.45 11.31
C ASP A 163 7.55 -8.12 10.68
N GLN A 164 7.59 -8.07 9.35
CA GLN A 164 7.81 -6.85 8.60
C GLN A 164 6.53 -5.99 8.43
N GLY A 165 5.38 -6.44 8.92
CA GLY A 165 4.11 -5.71 8.85
C GLY A 165 3.52 -5.63 7.44
N TYR A 166 3.73 -6.65 6.61
CA TYR A 166 3.09 -6.74 5.30
C TYR A 166 1.60 -7.06 5.44
N THR A 167 0.81 -6.43 4.55
CA THR A 167 -0.61 -6.72 4.36
C THR A 167 -0.78 -7.57 3.11
N THR A 168 -1.38 -8.75 3.25
CA THR A 168 -1.69 -9.59 2.10
C THR A 168 -3.02 -9.17 1.47
N LEU A 169 -3.04 -9.06 0.15
CA LEU A 169 -4.17 -8.54 -0.60
C LEU A 169 -5.06 -9.66 -1.16
N THR A 170 -6.35 -9.39 -1.23
CA THR A 170 -7.26 -10.13 -2.10
C THR A 170 -7.16 -9.62 -3.54
N MET A 171 -7.57 -10.43 -4.53
CA MET A 171 -7.61 -9.99 -5.93
C MET A 171 -8.58 -8.82 -6.13
N TYR A 172 -9.66 -8.75 -5.36
CA TYR A 172 -10.58 -7.61 -5.39
C TYR A 172 -9.90 -6.29 -5.00
N GLN A 173 -9.06 -6.34 -3.97
CA GLN A 173 -8.29 -5.16 -3.52
C GLN A 173 -7.24 -4.75 -4.56
N LEU A 174 -6.54 -5.73 -5.15
CA LEU A 174 -5.60 -5.48 -6.23
C LEU A 174 -6.31 -4.86 -7.45
N GLU A 175 -7.45 -5.41 -7.87
CA GLU A 175 -8.26 -4.85 -8.96
C GLU A 175 -8.71 -3.42 -8.66
N GLY A 176 -9.20 -3.17 -7.44
CA GLY A 176 -9.60 -1.83 -7.00
C GLY A 176 -8.46 -0.82 -7.09
N TYR A 177 -7.25 -1.23 -6.73
CA TYR A 177 -6.05 -0.40 -6.86
C TYR A 177 -5.69 -0.13 -8.32
N VAL A 178 -5.60 -1.15 -9.14
CA VAL A 178 -5.26 -1.02 -10.58
C VAL A 178 -6.28 -0.13 -11.31
N ARG A 179 -7.55 -0.16 -10.89
CA ARG A 179 -8.61 0.69 -11.43
C ARG A 179 -8.69 2.08 -10.79
N ASN A 180 -7.74 2.46 -9.94
CA ASN A 180 -7.74 3.73 -9.20
C ASN A 180 -8.98 3.98 -8.32
N LYS A 181 -9.63 2.91 -7.85
CA LYS A 181 -10.81 2.97 -6.98
C LYS A 181 -10.47 2.78 -5.51
N MET A 182 -9.26 2.34 -5.20
CA MET A 182 -8.81 1.96 -3.86
C MET A 182 -7.33 2.28 -3.70
N ASN A 183 -6.92 2.77 -2.54
CA ASN A 183 -5.52 2.87 -2.19
C ASN A 183 -5.09 1.65 -1.38
N LEU A 184 -3.81 1.31 -1.42
CA LEU A 184 -3.23 0.17 -0.71
C LEU A 184 -2.14 0.62 0.26
N PRO A 185 -1.91 -0.12 1.35
CA PRO A 185 -0.74 0.10 2.20
C PRO A 185 0.56 0.00 1.40
N ALA A 186 1.60 0.73 1.82
CA ALA A 186 2.92 0.65 1.19
C ALA A 186 3.48 -0.78 1.24
N LYS A 187 3.39 -1.42 2.41
CA LYS A 187 3.76 -2.83 2.59
C LYS A 187 2.58 -3.74 2.24
N ALA A 188 2.28 -3.86 0.95
CA ALA A 188 1.28 -4.77 0.42
C ALA A 188 1.92 -5.85 -0.45
N VAL A 189 1.38 -7.07 -0.41
CA VAL A 189 1.84 -8.22 -1.18
C VAL A 189 0.65 -9.08 -1.59
N VAL A 190 0.71 -9.68 -2.76
CA VAL A 190 -0.26 -10.70 -3.21
C VAL A 190 0.38 -12.07 -3.06
N ILE A 191 -0.36 -13.03 -2.52
CA ILE A 191 0.05 -14.43 -2.44
C ILE A 191 -0.87 -15.24 -3.35
N THR A 192 -0.28 -16.00 -4.27
CA THR A 192 -1.03 -16.86 -5.19
C THR A 192 -0.52 -18.30 -5.13
N PHE A 193 -1.43 -19.23 -5.37
CA PHE A 193 -1.14 -20.64 -5.53
C PHE A 193 -1.71 -21.12 -6.86
N ASP A 194 -0.90 -21.74 -7.68
CA ASP A 194 -1.33 -22.27 -8.96
C ASP A 194 -1.67 -23.76 -8.85
N ASP A 195 -2.36 -24.28 -9.87
CA ASP A 195 -2.73 -25.68 -10.10
C ASP A 195 -3.80 -26.28 -9.17
N GLY A 196 -4.18 -25.63 -8.07
CA GLY A 196 -5.17 -26.16 -7.10
C GLY A 196 -4.70 -27.40 -6.37
N LEU A 197 -3.43 -27.47 -6.01
CA LEU A 197 -2.79 -28.64 -5.42
C LEU A 197 -3.24 -28.89 -3.97
N LYS A 198 -3.51 -30.16 -3.62
CA LYS A 198 -3.94 -30.57 -2.29
C LYS A 198 -2.94 -30.18 -1.18
N SER A 199 -1.66 -30.08 -1.51
CA SER A 199 -0.62 -29.64 -0.57
C SER A 199 -0.84 -28.20 -0.05
N VAL A 200 -1.47 -27.34 -0.83
CA VAL A 200 -1.82 -25.97 -0.42
C VAL A 200 -2.81 -25.99 0.73
N SER A 201 -3.91 -26.72 0.60
CA SER A 201 -4.91 -26.84 1.67
C SER A 201 -4.34 -27.52 2.92
N ARG A 202 -3.43 -28.50 2.73
CA ARG A 202 -2.86 -29.26 3.83
C ARG A 202 -1.79 -28.52 4.62
N TYR A 203 -0.93 -27.75 3.95
CA TYR A 203 0.26 -27.17 4.57
C TYR A 203 0.31 -25.64 4.54
N ALA A 204 -0.15 -24.99 3.47
CA ALA A 204 -0.11 -23.55 3.39
C ALA A 204 -1.27 -22.88 4.14
N TYR A 205 -2.49 -23.41 3.96
CA TYR A 205 -3.69 -22.83 4.56
C TYR A 205 -3.64 -22.68 6.09
N PRO A 206 -3.17 -23.66 6.88
CA PRO A 206 -3.04 -23.48 8.32
C PRO A 206 -2.17 -22.30 8.73
N VAL A 207 -1.04 -22.09 8.05
CA VAL A 207 -0.10 -20.99 8.31
C VAL A 207 -0.74 -19.64 7.94
N LEU A 208 -1.37 -19.58 6.77
CA LEU A 208 -2.07 -18.37 6.32
C LEU A 208 -3.19 -17.98 7.29
N LYS A 209 -3.95 -18.96 7.73
CA LYS A 209 -5.06 -18.78 8.69
C LYS A 209 -4.55 -18.26 10.04
N GLU A 210 -3.45 -18.81 10.55
CA GLU A 210 -2.83 -18.39 11.81
C GLU A 210 -2.45 -16.90 11.78
N TYR A 211 -1.95 -16.40 10.65
CA TYR A 211 -1.52 -15.00 10.51
C TYR A 211 -2.62 -14.07 9.96
N GLY A 212 -3.80 -14.59 9.67
CA GLY A 212 -4.88 -13.82 9.04
C GLY A 212 -4.53 -13.35 7.61
N PHE A 213 -3.69 -14.11 6.91
CA PHE A 213 -3.23 -13.77 5.58
C PHE A 213 -4.20 -14.22 4.50
N ASN A 214 -4.43 -13.34 3.53
CA ASN A 214 -5.17 -13.65 2.31
C ASN A 214 -4.26 -14.28 1.26
N ALA A 215 -4.80 -15.20 0.49
CA ALA A 215 -4.17 -15.74 -0.70
C ALA A 215 -5.23 -16.11 -1.74
N THR A 216 -4.82 -16.22 -2.99
CA THR A 216 -5.69 -16.62 -4.10
C THR A 216 -5.16 -17.92 -4.71
N ALA A 217 -6.04 -18.91 -4.90
CA ALA A 217 -5.71 -20.15 -5.59
C ALA A 217 -6.28 -20.13 -7.02
N PHE A 218 -5.44 -20.34 -8.01
CA PHE A 218 -5.81 -20.56 -9.40
C PHE A 218 -5.93 -22.07 -9.66
N ILE A 219 -7.12 -22.49 -10.03
CA ILE A 219 -7.47 -23.92 -10.11
C ILE A 219 -7.57 -24.35 -11.58
N ILE A 220 -6.96 -25.49 -11.91
CA ILE A 220 -7.14 -26.13 -13.22
C ILE A 220 -8.50 -26.81 -13.21
N SER A 221 -9.51 -26.20 -13.80
CA SER A 221 -10.91 -26.67 -13.78
C SER A 221 -11.07 -28.09 -14.35
N SER A 222 -10.32 -28.47 -15.37
CA SER A 222 -10.35 -29.82 -15.96
C SER A 222 -9.81 -30.93 -15.04
N ARG A 223 -9.21 -30.59 -13.90
CA ARG A 223 -8.63 -31.54 -12.94
C ARG A 223 -9.43 -31.62 -11.64
N ILE A 224 -10.54 -30.92 -11.53
CA ILE A 224 -11.46 -31.04 -10.39
C ILE A 224 -12.24 -32.35 -10.54
N LYS A 225 -12.10 -33.24 -9.55
CA LYS A 225 -12.85 -34.50 -9.46
C LYS A 225 -13.85 -34.43 -8.34
#